data_55b0a8cca5140a2fa92582e30f736b61
#
_entry.id   55b0a8cca5140a2fa92582e30f736b61
#
_cell.length_a   1.000
_cell.length_b   1.000
_cell.length_c   1.000
_cell.angle_alpha   90.00
_cell.angle_beta   90.00
_cell.angle_gamma   90.00
#
_symmetry.space_group_name_H-M   'P 1'
#
loop_
_entity.id
_entity.type
_entity.pdbx_description
1 polymer ?
#
loop_
_entity_poly.entity_id
_entity_poly.type
_entity_poly.pdbx_seq_one_letter_code
_entity_poly.pdbx_strand_id
1 'polypeptide(L)'
;MYFVQSHLLPDVFIFYKNDYTDEELAYAQSLKDTFDIKDVLSDTPQFAKDQQKVIENIRVIYFIETNHSDVCEMGSADIGDVSWCVCTAQINTACYSIGAGAHSCQWVAQGKSSIAYKGCMLAGDVLYDATKTLYQNPEMIEKAKAELKTRLQDNSYKCLIPKDVLPHISNVE
;
A
#
# COMPACT_ATOMS: atom_id res chain seq x y z
N MET A 1 7.29 2.82 1.44
CA MET A 1 7.44 2.16 0.12
C MET A 1 6.23 2.49 -0.70
N TYR A 2 6.45 2.98 -1.90
CA TYR A 2 5.36 3.39 -2.76
C TYR A 2 5.19 2.33 -3.82
N PHE A 3 4.10 1.59 -3.78
CA PHE A 3 3.66 0.80 -4.90
C PHE A 3 2.54 1.56 -5.59
N VAL A 4 2.79 2.03 -6.79
CA VAL A 4 1.72 2.15 -7.76
C VAL A 4 1.73 0.85 -8.52
N GLN A 5 1.01 -0.14 -8.00
CA GLN A 5 0.78 -1.38 -8.73
C GLN A 5 -0.31 -1.10 -9.76
N SER A 6 0.08 -0.47 -10.84
CA SER A 6 -0.80 -0.27 -11.97
C SER A 6 -0.08 -0.71 -13.22
N HIS A 7 -0.51 -1.82 -13.78
CA HIS A 7 -0.20 -2.17 -15.17
C HIS A 7 -0.69 -1.10 -16.15
N LEU A 8 -1.46 -0.13 -15.65
CA LEU A 8 -2.16 0.89 -16.41
C LEU A 8 -1.41 2.21 -16.54
N LEU A 9 -0.37 2.43 -15.74
CA LEU A 9 0.41 3.68 -15.73
C LEU A 9 1.92 3.39 -15.84
N PRO A 10 2.39 2.76 -16.92
CA PRO A 10 3.82 2.45 -17.05
C PRO A 10 4.71 3.69 -17.10
N ASP A 11 4.15 4.86 -17.40
CA ASP A 11 4.92 6.07 -17.70
C ASP A 11 4.72 7.22 -16.71
N VAL A 12 3.94 7.04 -15.64
CA VAL A 12 3.76 8.07 -14.61
C VAL A 12 4.67 7.78 -13.44
N PHE A 13 5.94 8.17 -13.55
CA PHE A 13 6.86 8.19 -12.43
C PHE A 13 6.73 9.51 -11.69
N ILE A 14 5.99 9.51 -10.59
CA ILE A 14 5.97 10.64 -9.67
C ILE A 14 6.93 10.29 -8.53
N PHE A 15 8.05 11.00 -8.47
CA PHE A 15 9.03 10.82 -7.40
C PHE A 15 8.63 11.68 -6.21
N TYR A 16 8.08 11.06 -5.19
CA TYR A 16 7.88 11.69 -3.90
C TYR A 16 8.85 11.10 -2.88
N LYS A 17 9.51 11.95 -2.16
CA LYS A 17 10.39 11.58 -1.06
C LYS A 17 9.98 12.34 0.18
N ASN A 18 9.81 11.63 1.28
CA ASN A 18 9.73 12.25 2.58
C ASN A 18 11.13 12.54 3.11
N ASP A 19 11.35 13.75 3.55
CA ASP A 19 12.55 14.11 4.32
C ASP A 19 12.26 13.90 5.80
N TYR A 20 13.05 13.03 6.41
CA TYR A 20 12.96 12.73 7.84
C TYR A 20 14.02 13.47 8.61
N THR A 21 13.65 14.01 9.77
CA THR A 21 14.59 14.65 10.70
C THR A 21 15.44 13.60 11.42
N ASP A 22 16.56 14.02 12.01
CA ASP A 22 17.39 13.11 12.80
C ASP A 22 16.63 12.52 13.99
N GLU A 23 15.72 13.26 14.61
CA GLU A 23 14.85 12.78 15.69
C GLU A 23 13.89 11.69 15.20
N GLU A 24 13.27 11.87 14.04
CA GLU A 24 12.41 10.85 13.42
C GLU A 24 13.17 9.59 13.09
N LEU A 25 14.36 9.74 12.53
CA LEU A 25 15.23 8.61 12.22
C LEU A 25 15.76 7.90 13.47
N ALA A 26 16.05 8.63 14.55
CA ALA A 26 16.41 8.05 15.83
C ALA A 26 15.24 7.28 16.46
N TYR A 27 14.03 7.84 16.39
CA TYR A 27 12.83 7.15 16.84
C TYR A 27 12.57 5.86 16.04
N ALA A 28 12.64 5.93 14.71
CA ALA A 28 12.50 4.76 13.86
C ALA A 28 13.56 3.69 14.15
N GLN A 29 14.82 4.10 14.43
CA GLN A 29 15.90 3.19 14.81
C GLN A 29 15.62 2.51 16.14
N SER A 30 15.17 3.25 17.15
CA SER A 30 14.86 2.68 18.47
C SER A 30 13.80 1.58 18.40
N LEU A 31 12.85 1.69 17.48
CA LEU A 31 11.85 0.65 17.22
C LEU A 31 12.45 -0.50 16.42
N LYS A 32 13.21 -0.19 15.38
CA LYS A 32 13.89 -1.22 14.56
C LYS A 32 14.79 -2.11 15.41
N ASP A 33 15.47 -1.56 16.39
CA ASP A 33 16.37 -2.29 17.30
C ASP A 33 15.63 -3.30 18.21
N THR A 34 14.31 -3.24 18.27
CA THR A 34 13.47 -4.21 19.02
C THR A 34 13.09 -5.44 18.22
N PHE A 35 13.44 -5.49 16.92
CA PHE A 35 13.10 -6.60 16.01
C PHE A 35 14.31 -7.43 15.64
N ASP A 36 14.11 -8.73 15.42
CA ASP A 36 15.11 -9.56 14.74
C ASP A 36 15.03 -9.26 13.23
N ILE A 37 16.19 -9.16 12.58
CA ILE A 37 16.25 -8.95 11.12
C ILE A 37 15.55 -10.08 10.35
N LYS A 38 15.48 -11.28 10.93
CA LYS A 38 14.75 -12.39 10.32
C LYS A 38 13.25 -12.16 10.29
N ASP A 39 12.71 -11.55 11.34
CA ASP A 39 11.29 -11.18 11.40
C ASP A 39 11.01 -10.10 10.36
N VAL A 40 11.90 -9.09 10.25
CA VAL A 40 11.82 -8.05 9.22
C VAL A 40 11.78 -8.64 7.82
N LEU A 41 12.65 -9.61 7.54
CA LEU A 41 12.73 -10.26 6.23
C LEU A 41 11.52 -11.16 5.93
N SER A 42 10.88 -11.73 6.95
CA SER A 42 9.70 -12.55 6.76
C SER A 42 8.49 -11.75 6.28
N ASP A 43 8.35 -10.52 6.78
CA ASP A 43 7.25 -9.62 6.48
C ASP A 43 7.53 -8.71 5.27
N THR A 44 8.73 -8.81 4.71
CA THR A 44 9.16 -7.97 3.59
C THR A 44 8.80 -8.63 2.26
N PRO A 45 8.29 -7.90 1.28
CA PRO A 45 8.03 -8.42 -0.06
C PRO A 45 9.26 -9.09 -0.67
N GLN A 46 9.05 -10.09 -1.53
CA GLN A 46 10.14 -10.94 -2.07
C GLN A 46 11.29 -10.15 -2.68
N PHE A 47 10.98 -9.05 -3.37
CA PHE A 47 12.01 -8.19 -3.98
C PHE A 47 12.91 -7.50 -2.94
N ALA A 48 12.37 -7.17 -1.76
CA ALA A 48 13.17 -6.56 -0.71
C ALA A 48 14.07 -7.57 0.00
N LYS A 49 13.77 -8.88 -0.07
CA LYS A 49 14.63 -9.94 0.46
C LYS A 49 15.98 -10.01 -0.26
N ASP A 50 15.98 -9.73 -1.55
CA ASP A 50 17.21 -9.70 -2.36
C ASP A 50 18.11 -8.49 -2.01
N GLN A 51 17.53 -7.51 -1.31
CA GLN A 51 18.20 -6.29 -0.88
C GLN A 51 18.48 -6.27 0.64
N GLN A 52 18.73 -7.40 1.25
CA GLN A 52 18.94 -7.52 2.70
C GLN A 52 19.88 -6.44 3.27
N LYS A 53 21.02 -6.18 2.62
CA LYS A 53 21.97 -5.16 3.07
C LYS A 53 21.40 -3.74 3.06
N VAL A 54 20.47 -3.46 2.14
CA VAL A 54 19.77 -2.17 2.08
C VAL A 54 18.81 -2.08 3.25
N ILE A 55 18.04 -3.15 3.50
CA ILE A 55 17.08 -3.21 4.59
C ILE A 55 17.76 -3.08 5.95
N GLU A 56 18.91 -3.69 6.14
CA GLU A 56 19.70 -3.58 7.37
C GLU A 56 20.10 -2.12 7.69
N ASN A 57 20.33 -1.30 6.67
CA ASN A 57 20.81 0.07 6.81
C ASN A 57 19.72 1.14 6.77
N ILE A 58 18.51 0.83 6.35
CA ILE A 58 17.39 1.77 6.33
C ILE A 58 16.57 1.68 7.63
N ARG A 59 15.97 2.80 8.00
CA ARG A 59 15.10 2.92 9.19
C ARG A 59 13.63 3.03 8.80
N VAL A 60 13.38 3.80 7.75
CA VAL A 60 12.08 3.96 7.10
C VAL A 60 12.29 3.78 5.61
N ILE A 61 11.41 3.09 4.93
CA ILE A 61 11.52 2.90 3.48
C ILE A 61 11.34 4.26 2.79
N TYR A 62 12.29 4.65 1.95
CA TYR A 62 12.31 5.93 1.25
C TYR A 62 12.52 5.79 -0.27
N PHE A 63 12.50 4.58 -0.78
CA PHE A 63 12.68 4.30 -2.22
C PHE A 63 11.40 3.72 -2.81
N ILE A 64 11.24 3.93 -4.10
CA ILE A 64 10.14 3.39 -4.89
C ILE A 64 10.67 2.18 -5.64
N GLU A 65 9.99 1.06 -5.50
CA GLU A 65 10.22 -0.08 -6.36
C GLU A 65 9.03 -0.28 -7.30
N THR A 66 9.34 -0.43 -8.56
CA THR A 66 8.38 -0.93 -9.55
C THR A 66 8.43 -2.45 -9.51
N ASN A 67 7.45 -3.07 -8.90
CA ASN A 67 7.35 -4.52 -8.88
C ASN A 67 6.05 -4.94 -9.53
N HIS A 68 6.16 -5.85 -10.49
CA HIS A 68 5.03 -6.56 -11.07
C HIS A 68 5.03 -7.97 -10.47
N SER A 69 4.19 -8.20 -9.50
CA SER A 69 4.05 -9.50 -8.87
C SER A 69 2.65 -10.05 -9.11
N ASP A 70 2.59 -11.26 -9.63
CA ASP A 70 1.34 -12.04 -9.70
C ASP A 70 1.06 -12.79 -8.37
N VAL A 71 1.87 -12.53 -7.34
CA VAL A 71 1.70 -13.13 -6.02
C VAL A 71 0.54 -12.43 -5.31
N CYS A 72 -0.45 -13.22 -4.92
CA CYS A 72 -1.54 -12.76 -4.07
C CYS A 72 -1.02 -12.56 -2.65
N GLU A 73 -1.08 -11.32 -2.15
CA GLU A 73 -0.73 -11.05 -0.76
C GLU A 73 -1.79 -11.62 0.20
N MET A 74 -1.32 -12.13 1.33
CA MET A 74 -2.20 -12.64 2.38
C MET A 74 -2.85 -11.48 3.11
N GLY A 75 -4.15 -11.47 3.15
CA GLY A 75 -4.92 -10.44 3.83
C GLY A 75 -6.37 -10.43 3.35
N SER A 76 -7.24 -9.76 4.08
CA SER A 76 -8.63 -9.57 3.68
C SER A 76 -8.99 -8.09 3.72
N ALA A 77 -9.59 -7.61 2.64
CA ALA A 77 -10.12 -6.27 2.51
C ALA A 77 -11.20 -6.25 1.42
N ASP A 78 -12.13 -5.30 1.51
CA ASP A 78 -13.21 -5.13 0.54
C ASP A 78 -12.70 -4.71 -0.85
N ILE A 79 -11.42 -4.35 -0.97
CA ILE A 79 -10.76 -3.99 -2.24
C ILE A 79 -10.90 -5.11 -3.28
N GLY A 80 -10.87 -6.38 -2.84
CA GLY A 80 -11.10 -7.53 -3.70
C GLY A 80 -12.45 -7.43 -4.42
N ASP A 81 -13.53 -7.20 -3.67
CA ASP A 81 -14.88 -7.07 -4.21
C ASP A 81 -15.02 -5.85 -5.12
N VAL A 82 -14.44 -4.72 -4.72
CA VAL A 82 -14.43 -3.49 -5.53
C VAL A 82 -13.71 -3.71 -6.87
N SER A 83 -12.59 -4.43 -6.87
CA SER A 83 -11.79 -4.69 -8.07
C SER A 83 -12.48 -5.58 -9.10
N TRP A 84 -13.48 -6.37 -8.69
CA TRP A 84 -14.35 -7.11 -9.60
C TRP A 84 -15.35 -6.22 -10.33
N CYS A 85 -15.67 -5.06 -9.77
CA CYS A 85 -16.70 -4.18 -10.31
C CYS A 85 -16.13 -2.98 -11.08
N VAL A 86 -14.97 -2.49 -10.66
CA VAL A 86 -14.34 -1.28 -11.23
C VAL A 86 -12.82 -1.44 -11.31
N CYS A 87 -12.22 -0.66 -12.21
CA CYS A 87 -10.76 -0.58 -12.31
C CYS A 87 -10.20 -0.03 -11.01
N THR A 88 -9.32 -0.79 -10.37
CA THR A 88 -8.77 -0.46 -9.05
C THR A 88 -7.25 -0.43 -9.10
N ALA A 89 -6.67 0.59 -8.47
CA ALA A 89 -5.25 0.67 -8.21
C ALA A 89 -5.03 0.95 -6.72
N GLN A 90 -3.92 0.47 -6.18
CA GLN A 90 -3.56 0.64 -4.79
C GLN A 90 -2.16 1.22 -4.67
N ILE A 91 -1.96 2.09 -3.70
CA ILE A 91 -0.65 2.59 -3.30
C ILE A 91 -0.40 2.26 -1.83
N ASN A 92 0.85 2.03 -1.49
CA ASN A 92 1.30 1.92 -0.11
C ASN A 92 2.35 2.99 0.18
N THR A 93 2.25 3.63 1.33
CA THR A 93 3.21 4.65 1.78
C THR A 93 3.81 4.25 3.12
N ALA A 94 5.08 4.61 3.34
CA ALA A 94 5.76 4.31 4.58
C ALA A 94 5.24 5.21 5.71
N CYS A 95 4.57 4.62 6.69
CA CYS A 95 4.02 5.29 7.85
C CYS A 95 4.67 4.84 9.17
N TYR A 96 5.65 3.95 9.12
CA TYR A 96 6.30 3.33 10.28
C TYR A 96 7.71 2.85 9.94
N SER A 97 8.49 2.54 10.97
CA SER A 97 9.82 1.97 10.81
C SER A 97 9.77 0.59 10.15
N ILE A 98 10.78 0.28 9.37
CA ILE A 98 10.88 -1.04 8.75
C ILE A 98 10.97 -2.12 9.84
N GLY A 99 10.27 -3.23 9.64
CA GLY A 99 10.25 -4.35 10.54
C GLY A 99 9.15 -4.32 11.60
N ALA A 100 8.42 -3.22 11.73
CA ALA A 100 7.27 -3.19 12.62
C ALA A 100 6.16 -4.08 12.05
N GLY A 101 5.92 -5.21 12.71
CA GLY A 101 4.90 -6.17 12.28
C GLY A 101 3.49 -5.61 12.36
N ALA A 102 2.63 -6.04 11.44
CA ALA A 102 1.23 -5.70 11.44
C ALA A 102 0.55 -6.13 12.75
N HIS A 103 -0.45 -5.38 13.21
CA HIS A 103 -1.21 -5.65 14.43
C HIS A 103 -0.37 -5.67 15.72
N SER A 104 0.79 -5.00 15.74
CA SER A 104 1.67 -4.90 16.89
C SER A 104 1.47 -3.60 17.67
N CYS A 105 1.89 -3.60 18.95
CA CYS A 105 1.91 -2.38 19.75
C CYS A 105 2.86 -1.31 19.16
N GLN A 106 3.89 -1.71 18.45
CA GLN A 106 4.82 -0.84 17.74
C GLN A 106 4.11 -0.07 16.62
N TRP A 107 3.21 -0.69 15.86
CA TRP A 107 2.38 0.02 14.88
C TRP A 107 1.50 1.06 15.55
N VAL A 108 0.84 0.69 16.64
CA VAL A 108 -0.02 1.61 17.39
C VAL A 108 0.78 2.80 17.93
N ALA A 109 1.96 2.56 18.49
CA ALA A 109 2.83 3.60 19.02
C ALA A 109 3.26 4.61 17.94
N GLN A 110 3.49 4.12 16.72
CA GLN A 110 3.91 4.97 15.60
C GLN A 110 2.77 5.73 14.93
N GLY A 111 1.52 5.32 15.11
CA GLY A 111 0.36 5.92 14.45
C GLY A 111 0.13 7.40 14.72
N LYS A 112 0.70 7.94 15.79
CA LYS A 112 0.70 9.39 16.12
C LYS A 112 2.04 10.08 15.83
N SER A 113 3.00 9.39 15.24
CA SER A 113 4.30 9.98 14.93
C SER A 113 4.24 10.89 13.72
N SER A 114 5.19 11.81 13.62
CA SER A 114 5.36 12.63 12.43
C SER A 114 5.73 11.78 11.20
N ILE A 115 6.35 10.62 11.36
CA ILE A 115 6.61 9.65 10.31
C ILE A 115 5.29 9.16 9.68
N ALA A 116 4.34 8.73 10.53
CA ALA A 116 3.03 8.28 10.07
C ALA A 116 2.25 9.41 9.37
N TYR A 117 2.30 10.62 9.95
CA TYR A 117 1.67 11.79 9.35
C TYR A 117 2.26 12.12 7.97
N LYS A 118 3.58 12.15 7.83
CA LYS A 118 4.25 12.38 6.55
C LYS A 118 3.88 11.32 5.50
N GLY A 119 3.84 10.05 5.90
CA GLY A 119 3.40 8.98 5.02
C GLY A 119 1.95 9.14 4.56
N CYS A 120 1.06 9.54 5.46
CA CYS A 120 -0.34 9.79 5.14
C CYS A 120 -0.53 10.98 4.19
N MET A 121 0.14 12.09 4.46
CA MET A 121 0.08 13.27 3.58
C MET A 121 0.59 12.96 2.18
N LEU A 122 1.69 12.23 2.10
CA LEU A 122 2.26 11.80 0.85
C LEU A 122 1.32 10.89 0.06
N ALA A 123 0.59 9.99 0.72
CA ALA A 123 -0.45 9.20 0.05
C ALA A 123 -1.53 10.09 -0.56
N GLY A 124 -1.93 11.15 0.15
CA GLY A 124 -2.87 12.15 -0.37
C GLY A 124 -2.35 12.86 -1.61
N ASP A 125 -1.11 13.30 -1.61
CA ASP A 125 -0.48 13.98 -2.74
C ASP A 125 -0.41 13.07 -3.97
N VAL A 126 0.02 11.82 -3.78
CA VAL A 126 0.08 10.82 -4.87
C VAL A 126 -1.31 10.54 -5.45
N LEU A 127 -2.32 10.35 -4.59
CA LEU A 127 -3.70 10.12 -5.04
C LEU A 127 -4.27 11.33 -5.78
N TYR A 128 -3.95 12.54 -5.32
CA TYR A 128 -4.36 13.77 -5.99
C TYR A 128 -3.77 13.84 -7.41
N ASP A 129 -2.45 13.66 -7.54
CA ASP A 129 -1.80 13.75 -8.85
C ASP A 129 -2.19 12.60 -9.78
N ALA A 130 -2.37 11.39 -9.26
CA ALA A 130 -2.90 10.26 -10.04
C ALA A 130 -4.31 10.58 -10.58
N THR A 131 -5.19 11.10 -9.73
CA THR A 131 -6.55 11.49 -10.11
C THR A 131 -6.51 12.58 -11.18
N LYS A 132 -5.73 13.63 -10.98
CA LYS A 132 -5.55 14.71 -11.95
C LYS A 132 -5.04 14.19 -13.29
N THR A 133 -4.07 13.29 -13.27
CA THR A 133 -3.53 12.67 -14.49
C THR A 133 -4.60 11.89 -15.23
N LEU A 134 -5.42 11.10 -14.53
CA LEU A 134 -6.53 10.34 -15.14
C LEU A 134 -7.59 11.27 -15.77
N TYR A 135 -7.93 12.38 -15.11
CA TYR A 135 -8.85 13.37 -15.68
C TYR A 135 -8.30 14.07 -16.93
N GLN A 136 -6.99 14.27 -16.99
CA GLN A 136 -6.33 14.88 -18.14
C GLN A 136 -6.11 13.91 -19.30
N ASN A 137 -6.16 12.62 -19.05
CA ASN A 137 -5.87 11.56 -20.03
C ASN A 137 -6.99 10.49 -20.03
N PRO A 138 -8.17 10.79 -20.58
CA PRO A 138 -9.30 9.86 -20.59
C PRO A 138 -9.01 8.51 -21.25
N GLU A 139 -8.07 8.46 -22.19
CA GLU A 139 -7.64 7.25 -22.87
C GLU A 139 -7.01 6.23 -21.90
N MET A 140 -6.43 6.69 -20.80
CA MET A 140 -5.91 5.79 -19.75
C MET A 140 -7.04 5.06 -19.04
N ILE A 141 -8.15 5.75 -18.80
CA ILE A 141 -9.35 5.16 -18.19
C ILE A 141 -9.95 4.10 -19.11
N GLU A 142 -10.00 4.37 -20.43
CA GLU A 142 -10.53 3.41 -21.41
C GLU A 142 -9.62 2.17 -21.53
N LYS A 143 -8.30 2.35 -21.49
CA LYS A 143 -7.35 1.22 -21.42
C LYS A 143 -7.56 0.37 -20.18
N ALA A 144 -7.76 1.02 -19.01
CA ALA A 144 -8.03 0.36 -17.74
C ALA A 144 -9.30 -0.50 -17.81
N LYS A 145 -10.38 0.08 -18.35
CA LYS A 145 -11.64 -0.65 -18.54
C LYS A 145 -11.49 -1.84 -19.50
N ALA A 146 -10.73 -1.67 -20.57
CA ALA A 146 -10.46 -2.75 -21.51
C ALA A 146 -9.67 -3.90 -20.86
N GLU A 147 -8.67 -3.57 -20.03
CA GLU A 147 -7.91 -4.56 -19.27
C GLU A 147 -8.80 -5.29 -18.26
N LEU A 148 -9.60 -4.56 -17.47
CA LEU A 148 -10.53 -5.18 -16.54
C LEU A 148 -11.47 -6.17 -17.26
N LYS A 149 -12.04 -5.77 -18.39
CA LYS A 149 -12.87 -6.64 -19.20
C LYS A 149 -12.15 -7.91 -19.66
N THR A 150 -10.89 -7.77 -20.06
CA THR A 150 -10.05 -8.90 -20.47
C THR A 150 -9.77 -9.86 -19.30
N ARG A 151 -9.49 -9.33 -18.12
CA ARG A 151 -9.26 -10.13 -16.89
C ARG A 151 -10.50 -10.84 -16.39
N LEU A 152 -11.64 -10.19 -16.45
CA LEU A 152 -12.92 -10.76 -16.02
C LEU A 152 -13.36 -11.86 -16.98
N GLN A 153 -13.00 -11.80 -18.26
CA GLN A 153 -13.50 -12.71 -19.30
C GLN A 153 -15.04 -12.72 -19.27
N ASP A 154 -15.64 -13.91 -19.09
CA ASP A 154 -17.09 -14.11 -18.97
C ASP A 154 -17.57 -14.17 -17.50
N ASN A 155 -16.66 -13.93 -16.54
CA ASN A 155 -17.01 -13.97 -15.14
C ASN A 155 -17.66 -12.64 -14.70
N SER A 156 -18.56 -12.74 -13.73
CA SER A 156 -19.19 -11.58 -13.09
C SER A 156 -19.05 -11.66 -11.59
N TYR A 157 -18.98 -10.51 -10.95
CA TYR A 157 -18.98 -10.44 -9.50
C TYR A 157 -20.24 -11.09 -8.90
N LYS A 158 -20.02 -11.90 -7.87
CA LYS A 158 -21.10 -12.47 -7.06
C LYS A 158 -20.80 -12.18 -5.60
N CYS A 159 -21.67 -11.41 -4.96
CA CYS A 159 -21.56 -11.16 -3.53
C CYS A 159 -21.61 -12.48 -2.76
N LEU A 160 -20.65 -12.72 -1.89
CA LEU A 160 -20.58 -13.93 -1.05
C LEU A 160 -21.50 -13.83 0.17
N ILE A 161 -21.95 -12.64 0.52
CA ILE A 161 -22.89 -12.42 1.62
C ILE A 161 -24.29 -12.78 1.15
N PRO A 162 -25.00 -13.71 1.81
CA PRO A 162 -26.40 -14.03 1.48
C PRO A 162 -27.29 -12.78 1.56
N LYS A 163 -28.27 -12.69 0.66
CA LYS A 163 -29.15 -11.49 0.56
C LYS A 163 -30.01 -11.22 1.80
N ASP A 164 -30.23 -12.22 2.61
CA ASP A 164 -31.00 -12.16 3.86
C ASP A 164 -30.15 -11.78 5.08
N VAL A 165 -28.82 -11.69 4.91
CA VAL A 165 -27.92 -11.24 5.96
C VAL A 165 -27.85 -9.71 5.94
N LEU A 166 -28.38 -9.10 6.98
CA LEU A 166 -28.31 -7.65 7.17
C LEU A 166 -27.13 -7.30 8.09
N PRO A 167 -26.52 -6.11 7.90
CA PRO A 167 -25.50 -5.61 8.82
C PRO A 167 -26.06 -5.56 10.25
N HIS A 168 -25.27 -6.04 11.21
CA HIS A 168 -25.62 -5.89 12.62
C HIS A 168 -25.51 -4.42 13.01
N ILE A 169 -26.64 -3.79 13.26
CA ILE A 169 -26.68 -2.42 13.81
C ILE A 169 -26.62 -2.57 15.32
N SER A 170 -25.48 -2.20 15.92
CA SER A 170 -25.39 -2.07 17.37
C SER A 170 -26.32 -0.94 17.79
N ASN A 171 -27.33 -1.23 18.59
CA ASN A 171 -28.06 -0.17 19.29
C ASN A 171 -27.08 0.46 20.25
N VAL A 172 -26.59 1.65 19.91
CA VAL A 172 -25.83 2.49 20.84
C VAL A 172 -26.89 3.08 21.76
N GLU A 173 -27.04 2.53 22.98
CA GLU A 173 -27.74 3.17 24.07
C GLU A 173 -26.89 4.32 24.65
#